data_62d11ad19cd4e84d28999e513c8d8acf
#
_entry.id   62d11ad19cd4e84d28999e513c8d8acf
#
_cell.length_a   1.000
_cell.length_b   1.000
_cell.length_c   1.000
_cell.angle_alpha   90.00
_cell.angle_beta   90.00
_cell.angle_gamma   90.00
#
_symmetry.space_group_name_H-M   'P 1'
#
loop_
_entity.id
_entity.type
_entity.pdbx_description
1 polymer ?
#
loop_
_entity_poly.entity_id
_entity_poly.type
_entity_poly.pdbx_seq_one_letter_code
_entity_poly.pdbx_strand_id
1 'polypeptide(L)'
;MLDRKLIAIWIFRNCEQGRLVTNFTYRKDLPDDLDLGKIVAVDCESMGLNPGRDRLCVVQLSSGDGNTHIVQIEKDQKKAQNLARLLENKNILKLFHFGRYDIAILYSTFGLLASPVYCTKIASKIARTYTDRHGLKNLLTELLDIEISKQQQSSDWGAETLSQDQIEYAAADVLYLHRLREKLDEMLERENRTNLARECFNFLPFRAVLDIKGWDGIDIFEH
;
A
#
# COMPACT_ATOMS: atom_id res chain seq x y z
N MET A 1 2.53 0.04 29.67
CA MET A 1 3.89 0.36 29.14
C MET A 1 3.69 0.94 27.76
N LEU A 2 4.08 2.18 27.52
CA LEU A 2 4.07 2.73 26.14
C LEU A 2 5.06 1.93 25.30
N ASP A 3 4.61 1.43 24.16
CA ASP A 3 5.45 0.70 23.23
C ASP A 3 6.61 1.60 22.77
N ARG A 4 7.86 1.13 22.94
CA ARG A 4 9.08 1.88 22.58
C ARG A 4 9.18 2.22 21.10
N LYS A 5 8.33 1.61 20.25
CA LYS A 5 8.28 1.85 18.80
C LYS A 5 7.36 3.01 18.43
N LEU A 6 6.35 3.32 19.25
CA LEU A 6 5.41 4.43 19.01
C LEU A 6 6.13 5.78 19.15
N ILE A 7 6.09 6.61 18.12
CA ILE A 7 6.68 7.95 18.11
C ILE A 7 5.62 9.01 18.40
N ALA A 8 4.46 8.91 17.71
CA ALA A 8 3.41 9.92 17.81
C ALA A 8 2.04 9.33 17.45
N ILE A 9 1.01 10.01 17.95
CA ILE A 9 -0.40 9.78 17.59
C ILE A 9 -0.94 11.11 17.08
N TRP A 10 -1.47 11.08 15.85
CA TRP A 10 -2.06 12.26 15.22
C TRP A 10 -3.54 11.99 14.96
N ILE A 11 -4.41 12.85 15.48
CA ILE A 11 -5.86 12.74 15.34
C ILE A 11 -6.36 13.88 14.46
N PHE A 12 -6.98 13.55 13.35
CA PHE A 12 -7.58 14.51 12.44
C PHE A 12 -9.07 14.24 12.26
N ARG A 13 -9.80 15.32 12.03
CA ARG A 13 -11.18 15.20 11.57
C ARG A 13 -11.17 15.13 10.07
N ASN A 14 -11.54 13.98 9.50
CA ASN A 14 -11.79 13.91 8.06
C ASN A 14 -13.03 14.78 7.76
N CYS A 15 -12.83 15.91 7.07
CA CYS A 15 -13.87 16.90 6.82
C CYS A 15 -15.06 16.36 6.01
N GLU A 16 -14.84 15.31 5.20
CA GLU A 16 -15.87 14.81 4.28
C GLU A 16 -16.85 13.79 4.92
N GLN A 17 -16.47 13.13 6.00
CA GLN A 17 -17.32 12.11 6.65
C GLN A 17 -17.56 12.32 8.14
N GLY A 18 -17.04 13.38 8.76
CA GLY A 18 -17.16 13.63 10.19
C GLY A 18 -16.49 12.58 11.09
N ARG A 19 -15.75 11.62 10.51
CA ARG A 19 -15.02 10.57 11.23
C ARG A 19 -13.66 11.09 11.68
N LEU A 20 -13.29 10.72 12.90
CA LEU A 20 -11.92 10.93 13.38
C LEU A 20 -11.01 9.89 12.70
N VAL A 21 -9.95 10.38 12.08
CA VAL A 21 -8.84 9.56 11.56
C VAL A 21 -7.71 9.65 12.57
N THR A 22 -7.19 8.51 12.99
CA THR A 22 -6.06 8.45 13.91
C THR A 22 -4.85 7.86 13.19
N ASN A 23 -3.77 8.62 13.12
CA ASN A 23 -2.51 8.18 12.53
C ASN A 23 -1.51 7.85 13.64
N PHE A 24 -1.06 6.61 13.68
CA PHE A 24 -0.03 6.12 14.58
C PHE A 24 1.30 6.04 13.83
N THR A 25 2.34 6.68 14.34
CA THR A 25 3.68 6.62 13.73
C THR A 25 4.63 5.82 14.60
N TYR A 26 5.39 4.92 13.97
CA TYR A 26 6.33 4.02 14.61
C TYR A 26 7.71 4.11 13.96
N ARG A 27 8.76 3.73 14.70
CA ARG A 27 10.10 3.54 14.14
C ARG A 27 10.43 2.06 13.98
N LYS A 28 11.08 1.73 12.86
CA LYS A 28 11.62 0.42 12.51
C LYS A 28 10.59 -0.66 12.21
N ASP A 29 9.57 -0.82 13.05
CA ASP A 29 8.63 -1.94 12.92
C ASP A 29 7.31 -1.62 13.63
N LEU A 30 6.29 -2.42 13.38
CA LEU A 30 5.01 -2.39 14.06
C LEU A 30 5.13 -2.87 15.53
N PRO A 31 4.19 -2.51 16.43
CA PRO A 31 4.03 -3.14 17.75
C PRO A 31 3.86 -4.67 17.67
N ASP A 32 4.26 -5.36 18.75
CA ASP A 32 4.25 -6.81 18.77
C ASP A 32 2.83 -7.42 18.82
N ASP A 33 1.89 -6.69 19.40
CA ASP A 33 0.50 -7.07 19.67
C ASP A 33 -0.52 -6.41 18.74
N LEU A 34 -0.08 -5.69 17.71
CA LEU A 34 -0.98 -5.02 16.77
C LEU A 34 -1.69 -6.04 15.89
N ASP A 35 -3.02 -6.09 16.00
CA ASP A 35 -3.89 -6.86 15.11
C ASP A 35 -4.61 -5.91 14.14
N LEU A 36 -4.38 -6.09 12.85
CA LEU A 36 -5.03 -5.36 11.76
C LEU A 36 -6.10 -6.19 11.03
N GLY A 37 -6.49 -7.33 11.61
CA GLY A 37 -7.51 -8.20 11.05
C GLY A 37 -7.05 -8.99 9.82
N LYS A 38 -8.02 -9.37 8.97
CA LYS A 38 -7.78 -10.29 7.84
C LYS A 38 -7.54 -9.60 6.50
N ILE A 39 -7.74 -8.31 6.41
CA ILE A 39 -7.57 -7.50 5.18
C ILE A 39 -6.88 -6.22 5.59
N VAL A 40 -5.71 -5.95 5.01
CA VAL A 40 -4.88 -4.79 5.36
C VAL A 40 -4.47 -4.05 4.09
N ALA A 41 -4.82 -2.78 4.03
CA ALA A 41 -4.29 -1.88 3.01
C ALA A 41 -2.83 -1.55 3.31
N VAL A 42 -1.98 -1.53 2.29
CA VAL A 42 -0.54 -1.29 2.40
C VAL A 42 -0.09 -0.41 1.25
N ASP A 43 0.80 0.52 1.56
CA ASP A 43 1.50 1.33 0.57
C ASP A 43 2.90 1.66 1.08
N CYS A 44 3.81 2.13 0.20
CA CYS A 44 5.21 2.39 0.54
C CYS A 44 5.69 3.71 -0.03
N GLU A 45 6.48 4.45 0.76
CA GLU A 45 7.19 5.63 0.31
C GLU A 45 8.70 5.42 0.31
N SER A 46 9.37 6.00 -0.68
CA SER A 46 10.80 5.77 -0.93
C SER A 46 11.52 7.01 -1.45
N MET A 47 12.85 6.95 -1.52
CA MET A 47 13.69 8.05 -2.03
C MET A 47 13.73 8.14 -3.57
N GLY A 48 12.96 7.34 -4.28
CA GLY A 48 12.92 7.35 -5.74
C GLY A 48 12.02 6.26 -6.30
N LEU A 49 12.07 6.03 -7.61
CA LEU A 49 11.15 5.16 -8.34
C LEU A 49 11.76 3.82 -8.77
N ASN A 50 13.01 3.54 -8.39
CA ASN A 50 13.66 2.27 -8.71
C ASN A 50 13.73 1.38 -7.46
N PRO A 51 12.89 0.35 -7.33
CA PRO A 51 12.81 -0.46 -6.11
C PRO A 51 14.05 -1.32 -5.86
N GLY A 52 14.90 -1.53 -6.86
CA GLY A 52 16.18 -2.24 -6.72
C GLY A 52 17.33 -1.37 -6.22
N ARG A 53 17.21 -0.05 -6.34
CA ARG A 53 18.27 0.92 -6.00
C ARG A 53 17.85 1.84 -4.86
N ASP A 54 16.61 2.31 -4.87
CA ASP A 54 16.18 3.42 -4.03
C ASP A 54 15.73 2.90 -2.65
N ARG A 55 15.92 3.74 -1.63
CA ARG A 55 15.67 3.39 -0.24
C ARG A 55 14.16 3.38 0.08
N LEU A 56 13.67 2.30 0.67
CA LEU A 56 12.38 2.29 1.36
C LEU A 56 12.47 3.17 2.62
N CYS A 57 11.52 4.08 2.79
CA CYS A 57 11.51 5.04 3.88
C CYS A 57 10.31 4.88 4.82
N VAL A 58 9.14 4.59 4.26
CA VAL A 58 7.89 4.47 5.01
C VAL A 58 7.09 3.27 4.49
N VAL A 59 6.43 2.57 5.41
CA VAL A 59 5.37 1.60 5.11
C VAL A 59 4.13 2.04 5.88
N GLN A 60 3.06 2.34 5.17
CA GLN A 60 1.77 2.69 5.77
C GLN A 60 0.77 1.57 5.61
N LEU A 61 -0.04 1.37 6.66
CA LEU A 61 -1.03 0.31 6.74
C LEU A 61 -2.36 0.82 7.30
N SER A 62 -3.47 0.19 6.91
CA SER A 62 -4.80 0.42 7.49
C SER A 62 -5.64 -0.85 7.45
N SER A 63 -6.43 -1.09 8.51
CA SER A 63 -7.44 -2.14 8.57
C SER A 63 -8.79 -1.71 7.97
N GLY A 64 -8.91 -0.46 7.49
CA GLY A 64 -10.18 0.10 6.99
C GLY A 64 -11.12 0.62 8.08
N ASP A 65 -10.66 0.67 9.32
CA ASP A 65 -11.40 1.14 10.50
C ASP A 65 -11.33 2.67 10.68
N GLY A 66 -10.60 3.39 9.82
CA GLY A 66 -10.33 4.82 9.91
C GLY A 66 -9.00 5.14 10.59
N ASN A 67 -8.25 4.13 11.05
CA ASN A 67 -6.91 4.31 11.59
C ASN A 67 -5.84 3.98 10.55
N THR A 68 -4.68 4.62 10.68
CA THR A 68 -3.49 4.30 9.89
C THR A 68 -2.27 4.07 10.79
N HIS A 69 -1.41 3.18 10.34
CA HIS A 69 -0.18 2.81 11.02
C HIS A 69 0.99 3.06 10.07
N ILE A 70 1.82 4.05 10.40
CA ILE A 70 2.90 4.55 9.54
C ILE A 70 4.22 4.15 10.18
N VAL A 71 4.99 3.31 9.52
CA VAL A 71 6.29 2.81 10.01
C VAL A 71 7.40 3.49 9.25
N GLN A 72 8.20 4.31 9.93
CA GLN A 72 9.44 4.85 9.38
C GLN A 72 10.54 3.79 9.44
N ILE A 73 11.11 3.50 8.26
CA ILE A 73 12.20 2.54 8.08
C ILE A 73 13.54 3.29 8.19
N GLU A 74 14.41 2.83 9.07
CA GLU A 74 15.74 3.45 9.23
C GLU A 74 16.65 3.15 8.03
N LYS A 75 17.62 4.02 7.83
CA LYS A 75 18.63 3.80 6.81
C LYS A 75 19.38 2.48 7.11
N ASP A 76 19.60 1.69 6.06
CA ASP A 76 20.28 0.39 6.12
C ASP A 76 19.60 -0.69 6.98
N GLN A 77 18.35 -0.48 7.38
CA GLN A 77 17.56 -1.48 8.10
C GLN A 77 17.29 -2.69 7.20
N LYS A 78 17.59 -3.89 7.69
CA LYS A 78 17.44 -5.16 6.93
C LYS A 78 16.34 -6.07 7.46
N LYS A 79 15.70 -5.73 8.59
CA LYS A 79 14.67 -6.58 9.21
C LYS A 79 13.56 -5.73 9.82
N ALA A 80 12.33 -6.20 9.63
CA ALA A 80 11.13 -5.70 10.28
C ALA A 80 10.22 -6.90 10.56
N GLN A 81 10.36 -7.50 11.74
CA GLN A 81 9.79 -8.83 12.04
C GLN A 81 8.26 -8.84 12.09
N ASN A 82 7.65 -7.77 12.60
CA ASN A 82 6.19 -7.69 12.69
C ASN A 82 5.57 -7.33 11.35
N LEU A 83 6.20 -6.44 10.57
CA LEU A 83 5.84 -6.23 9.17
C LEU A 83 5.97 -7.53 8.36
N ALA A 84 7.06 -8.28 8.54
CA ALA A 84 7.26 -9.58 7.87
C ALA A 84 6.14 -10.55 8.23
N ARG A 85 5.86 -10.73 9.53
CA ARG A 85 4.80 -11.62 10.02
C ARG A 85 3.45 -11.29 9.40
N LEU A 86 3.11 -9.99 9.28
CA LEU A 86 1.87 -9.54 8.69
C LEU A 86 1.86 -9.73 7.17
N LEU A 87 2.89 -9.27 6.47
CA LEU A 87 2.91 -9.23 5.01
C LEU A 87 3.02 -10.62 4.37
N GLU A 88 3.69 -11.56 5.02
CA GLU A 88 3.84 -12.94 4.55
C GLU A 88 2.74 -13.89 5.06
N ASN A 89 1.87 -13.44 5.98
CA ASN A 89 0.76 -14.25 6.48
C ASN A 89 -0.25 -14.56 5.38
N LYS A 90 -0.40 -15.84 5.06
CA LYS A 90 -1.30 -16.32 3.99
C LYS A 90 -2.79 -16.16 4.32
N ASN A 91 -3.14 -15.94 5.59
CA ASN A 91 -4.51 -15.71 6.04
C ASN A 91 -4.91 -14.22 6.05
N ILE A 92 -3.98 -13.32 5.73
CA ILE A 92 -4.22 -11.88 5.65
C ILE A 92 -4.07 -11.44 4.20
N LEU A 93 -5.11 -10.86 3.63
CA LEU A 93 -5.08 -10.25 2.31
C LEU A 93 -4.49 -8.84 2.38
N LYS A 94 -3.46 -8.56 1.60
CA LYS A 94 -2.86 -7.23 1.48
C LYS A 94 -3.43 -6.51 0.27
N LEU A 95 -4.04 -5.33 0.51
CA LEU A 95 -4.57 -4.46 -0.54
C LEU A 95 -3.52 -3.42 -0.90
N PHE A 96 -3.22 -3.29 -2.18
CA PHE A 96 -2.31 -2.29 -2.72
C PHE A 96 -3.00 -1.47 -3.83
N HIS A 97 -2.51 -0.26 -4.05
CA HIS A 97 -2.74 0.45 -5.30
C HIS A 97 -1.43 0.56 -6.07
N PHE A 98 -1.33 -0.12 -7.22
CA PHE A 98 -0.07 -0.26 -7.98
C PHE A 98 1.00 -1.11 -7.26
N GLY A 99 0.58 -2.09 -6.49
CA GLY A 99 1.41 -2.91 -5.60
C GLY A 99 2.64 -3.60 -6.23
N ARG A 100 2.82 -3.55 -7.56
CA ARG A 100 4.04 -4.03 -8.22
C ARG A 100 5.28 -3.35 -7.67
N TYR A 101 5.21 -2.02 -7.47
CA TYR A 101 6.31 -1.24 -6.91
C TYR A 101 6.53 -1.57 -5.42
N ASP A 102 5.46 -1.54 -4.62
CA ASP A 102 5.53 -1.75 -3.16
C ASP A 102 6.08 -3.13 -2.82
N ILE A 103 5.58 -4.16 -3.50
CA ILE A 103 6.06 -5.53 -3.29
C ILE A 103 7.53 -5.65 -3.70
N ALA A 104 7.95 -5.01 -4.79
CA ALA A 104 9.32 -5.02 -5.26
C ALA A 104 10.27 -4.35 -4.25
N ILE A 105 9.91 -3.18 -3.70
CA ILE A 105 10.78 -2.48 -2.75
C ILE A 105 10.81 -3.16 -1.38
N LEU A 106 9.72 -3.76 -0.92
CA LEU A 106 9.68 -4.59 0.28
C LEU A 106 10.57 -5.83 0.12
N TYR A 107 10.52 -6.48 -1.05
CA TYR A 107 11.37 -7.62 -1.37
C TYR A 107 12.85 -7.21 -1.45
N SER A 108 13.17 -6.11 -2.12
CA SER A 108 14.54 -5.60 -2.23
C SER A 108 15.14 -5.23 -0.87
N THR A 109 14.34 -4.61 0.01
CA THR A 109 14.81 -4.10 1.32
C THR A 109 14.94 -5.21 2.36
N PHE A 110 13.92 -6.07 2.48
CA PHE A 110 13.80 -7.02 3.58
C PHE A 110 13.80 -8.49 3.15
N GLY A 111 13.74 -8.78 1.86
CA GLY A 111 13.49 -10.13 1.35
C GLY A 111 12.04 -10.59 1.52
N LEU A 112 11.11 -9.71 1.88
CA LEU A 112 9.70 -10.02 2.15
C LEU A 112 8.90 -10.15 0.86
N LEU A 113 8.17 -11.26 0.70
CA LEU A 113 7.26 -11.45 -0.41
C LEU A 113 5.81 -11.40 0.07
N ALA A 114 5.20 -10.21 -0.01
CA ALA A 114 3.81 -10.02 0.40
C ALA A 114 2.87 -10.92 -0.41
N SER A 115 2.06 -11.75 0.26
CA SER A 115 1.09 -12.67 -0.36
C SER A 115 0.13 -13.22 0.71
N PRO A 116 -1.19 -13.42 0.40
CA PRO A 116 -1.87 -13.06 -0.83
C PRO A 116 -2.04 -11.54 -0.97
N VAL A 117 -2.20 -11.08 -2.22
CA VAL A 117 -2.36 -9.66 -2.52
C VAL A 117 -3.57 -9.39 -3.40
N TYR A 118 -4.10 -8.17 -3.32
CA TYR A 118 -5.08 -7.58 -4.22
C TYR A 118 -4.54 -6.22 -4.69
N CYS A 119 -4.62 -5.92 -5.96
CA CYS A 119 -4.18 -4.64 -6.49
C CYS A 119 -5.35 -3.89 -7.15
N THR A 120 -5.79 -2.79 -6.54
CA THR A 120 -6.91 -1.98 -7.03
C THR A 120 -6.66 -1.39 -8.42
N LYS A 121 -5.40 -1.07 -8.78
CA LYS A 121 -5.05 -0.61 -10.13
C LYS A 121 -5.21 -1.72 -11.18
N ILE A 122 -4.81 -2.95 -10.87
CA ILE A 122 -5.02 -4.11 -11.75
C ILE A 122 -6.52 -4.41 -11.88
N ALA A 123 -7.25 -4.46 -10.76
CA ALA A 123 -8.70 -4.64 -10.76
C ALA A 123 -9.39 -3.60 -11.63
N SER A 124 -9.01 -2.33 -11.48
CA SER A 124 -9.54 -1.23 -12.29
C SER A 124 -9.23 -1.40 -13.78
N LYS A 125 -8.00 -1.78 -14.14
CA LYS A 125 -7.65 -2.02 -15.56
C LYS A 125 -8.45 -3.15 -16.18
N ILE A 126 -8.70 -4.21 -15.42
CA ILE A 126 -9.47 -5.36 -15.90
C ILE A 126 -10.97 -5.05 -15.96
N ALA A 127 -11.54 -4.36 -14.97
CA ALA A 127 -12.97 -4.04 -14.92
C ALA A 127 -13.36 -2.86 -15.81
N ARG A 128 -12.51 -1.82 -15.92
CA ARG A 128 -12.84 -0.52 -16.52
C ARG A 128 -12.08 -0.31 -17.84
N THR A 129 -12.35 -1.12 -18.83
CA THR A 129 -11.69 -1.10 -20.15
C THR A 129 -12.06 0.11 -21.02
N TYR A 130 -12.99 0.93 -20.58
CA TYR A 130 -13.49 2.11 -21.28
C TYR A 130 -12.69 3.39 -20.95
N THR A 131 -11.66 3.31 -20.13
CA THR A 131 -10.89 4.48 -19.67
C THR A 131 -9.44 4.10 -19.33
N ASP A 132 -8.51 5.06 -19.42
CA ASP A 132 -7.13 4.94 -18.96
C ASP A 132 -6.90 5.54 -17.56
N ARG A 133 -7.97 6.01 -16.90
CA ARG A 133 -7.92 6.69 -15.60
C ARG A 133 -7.93 5.69 -14.44
N HIS A 134 -6.79 5.01 -14.23
CA HIS A 134 -6.61 3.98 -13.20
C HIS A 134 -5.75 4.42 -12.01
N GLY A 135 -5.39 5.70 -11.91
CA GLY A 135 -4.67 6.24 -10.74
C GLY A 135 -5.57 6.37 -9.52
N LEU A 136 -5.00 6.24 -8.30
CA LEU A 136 -5.77 6.21 -7.06
C LEU A 136 -6.71 7.43 -6.93
N LYS A 137 -6.20 8.65 -7.13
CA LYS A 137 -7.01 9.87 -7.10
C LYS A 137 -8.23 9.77 -8.02
N ASN A 138 -8.03 9.32 -9.28
CA ASN A 138 -9.13 9.20 -10.24
C ASN A 138 -10.17 8.17 -9.77
N LEU A 139 -9.71 7.03 -9.24
CA LEU A 139 -10.61 5.99 -8.74
C LEU A 139 -11.39 6.43 -7.52
N LEU A 140 -10.74 7.11 -6.59
CA LEU A 140 -11.42 7.63 -5.39
C LEU A 140 -12.48 8.68 -5.76
N THR A 141 -12.15 9.62 -6.65
CA THR A 141 -13.10 10.63 -7.12
C THR A 141 -14.28 10.00 -7.86
N GLU A 142 -13.99 9.08 -8.81
CA GLU A 142 -15.04 8.53 -9.70
C GLU A 142 -15.92 7.46 -9.02
N LEU A 143 -15.36 6.66 -8.12
CA LEU A 143 -16.07 5.51 -7.53
C LEU A 143 -16.56 5.75 -6.10
N LEU A 144 -15.94 6.69 -5.38
CA LEU A 144 -16.24 6.95 -3.97
C LEU A 144 -16.61 8.40 -3.67
N ASP A 145 -16.50 9.31 -4.64
CA ASP A 145 -16.69 10.77 -4.48
C ASP A 145 -15.74 11.34 -3.39
N ILE A 146 -14.46 10.92 -3.44
CA ILE A 146 -13.42 11.33 -2.51
C ILE A 146 -12.29 12.00 -3.27
N GLU A 147 -11.89 13.19 -2.81
CA GLU A 147 -10.71 13.88 -3.31
C GLU A 147 -9.51 13.69 -2.39
N ILE A 148 -8.34 13.41 -2.95
CA ILE A 148 -7.06 13.35 -2.23
C ILE A 148 -6.04 14.28 -2.87
N SER A 149 -5.14 14.82 -2.03
CA SER A 149 -4.00 15.64 -2.48
C SER A 149 -2.88 14.74 -3.03
N LYS A 150 -2.08 15.26 -3.98
CA LYS A 150 -0.84 14.64 -4.46
C LYS A 150 0.41 15.46 -4.11
N GLN A 151 0.27 16.48 -3.28
CA GLN A 151 1.33 17.48 -3.07
C GLN A 151 2.60 16.90 -2.43
N GLN A 152 2.49 15.84 -1.62
CA GLN A 152 3.63 15.25 -0.91
C GLN A 152 4.28 14.06 -1.63
N GLN A 153 3.79 13.66 -2.81
CA GLN A 153 4.30 12.50 -3.56
C GLN A 153 5.82 12.53 -3.80
N SER A 154 6.41 13.71 -3.97
CA SER A 154 7.84 13.92 -4.24
C SER A 154 8.56 14.57 -3.06
N SER A 155 8.05 14.43 -1.84
CA SER A 155 8.67 15.00 -0.64
C SER A 155 9.87 14.17 -0.15
N ASP A 156 10.67 14.71 0.77
CA ASP A 156 11.78 13.98 1.40
C ASP A 156 11.25 12.96 2.43
N TRP A 157 10.93 11.76 1.94
CA TRP A 157 10.49 10.65 2.79
C TRP A 157 11.60 10.08 3.68
N GLY A 158 12.85 10.41 3.39
CA GLY A 158 14.02 10.01 4.17
C GLY A 158 14.31 10.90 5.38
N ALA A 159 13.52 11.95 5.60
CA ALA A 159 13.65 12.85 6.73
C ALA A 159 13.58 12.12 8.08
N GLU A 160 14.29 12.60 9.09
CA GLU A 160 14.30 12.00 10.43
C GLU A 160 12.91 12.03 11.09
N THR A 161 12.13 13.08 10.82
CA THR A 161 10.76 13.25 11.30
C THR A 161 9.87 13.63 10.12
N LEU A 162 8.78 12.91 9.93
CA LEU A 162 7.78 13.23 8.93
C LEU A 162 6.96 14.45 9.35
N SER A 163 6.69 15.34 8.41
CA SER A 163 5.75 16.43 8.63
C SER A 163 4.32 15.94 8.73
N GLN A 164 3.43 16.77 9.26
CA GLN A 164 2.01 16.48 9.32
C GLN A 164 1.43 16.23 7.94
N ASP A 165 1.77 17.04 6.94
CA ASP A 165 1.31 16.89 5.56
C ASP A 165 1.76 15.56 4.93
N GLN A 166 2.98 15.09 5.25
CA GLN A 166 3.46 13.77 4.82
C GLN A 166 2.66 12.64 5.46
N ILE A 167 2.37 12.74 6.76
CA ILE A 167 1.56 11.76 7.48
C ILE A 167 0.13 11.69 6.92
N GLU A 168 -0.49 12.84 6.65
CA GLU A 168 -1.83 12.91 6.06
C GLU A 168 -1.85 12.33 4.63
N TYR A 169 -0.82 12.62 3.84
CA TYR A 169 -0.66 12.07 2.50
C TYR A 169 -0.54 10.54 2.54
N ALA A 170 0.42 10.01 3.32
CA ALA A 170 0.64 8.57 3.46
C ALA A 170 -0.62 7.84 4.00
N ALA A 171 -1.35 8.47 4.90
CA ALA A 171 -2.62 7.93 5.40
C ALA A 171 -3.68 7.84 4.29
N ALA A 172 -3.78 8.87 3.43
CA ALA A 172 -4.79 8.91 2.36
C ALA A 172 -4.61 7.79 1.34
N ASP A 173 -3.38 7.32 1.10
CA ASP A 173 -3.09 6.26 0.12
C ASP A 173 -3.58 4.88 0.57
N VAL A 174 -3.84 4.66 1.87
CA VAL A 174 -4.32 3.37 2.40
C VAL A 174 -5.75 3.40 2.96
N LEU A 175 -6.23 4.55 3.44
CA LEU A 175 -7.51 4.67 4.16
C LEU A 175 -8.72 4.17 3.38
N TYR A 176 -8.71 4.34 2.06
CA TYR A 176 -9.89 4.10 1.22
C TYR A 176 -9.83 2.82 0.40
N LEU A 177 -8.72 2.05 0.48
CA LEU A 177 -8.53 0.89 -0.39
C LEU A 177 -9.55 -0.23 -0.14
N HIS A 178 -10.05 -0.39 1.09
CA HIS A 178 -11.09 -1.37 1.40
C HIS A 178 -12.40 -1.05 0.65
N ARG A 179 -12.90 0.18 0.76
CA ARG A 179 -14.10 0.64 0.06
C ARG A 179 -13.92 0.61 -1.47
N LEU A 180 -12.72 1.00 -1.94
CA LEU A 180 -12.41 0.95 -3.36
C LEU A 180 -12.41 -0.48 -3.89
N ARG A 181 -11.86 -1.44 -3.13
CA ARG A 181 -11.91 -2.85 -3.46
C ARG A 181 -13.35 -3.35 -3.62
N GLU A 182 -14.24 -3.04 -2.67
CA GLU A 182 -15.65 -3.45 -2.74
C GLU A 182 -16.30 -2.99 -4.07
N LYS A 183 -16.09 -1.73 -4.46
CA LYS A 183 -16.60 -1.20 -5.74
C LYS A 183 -15.99 -1.87 -6.96
N LEU A 184 -14.71 -2.18 -6.92
CA LEU A 184 -14.03 -2.86 -8.02
C LEU A 184 -14.43 -4.34 -8.12
N ASP A 185 -14.67 -5.01 -6.99
CA ASP A 185 -15.17 -6.39 -6.95
C ASP A 185 -16.58 -6.49 -7.57
N GLU A 186 -17.50 -5.56 -7.23
CA GLU A 186 -18.83 -5.44 -7.89
C GLU A 186 -18.70 -5.30 -9.43
N MET A 187 -17.74 -4.49 -9.90
CA MET A 187 -17.52 -4.30 -11.33
C MET A 187 -16.90 -5.52 -12.00
N LEU A 188 -15.91 -6.17 -11.36
CA LEU A 188 -15.29 -7.40 -11.88
C LEU A 188 -16.30 -8.54 -12.00
N GLU A 189 -17.19 -8.67 -11.02
CA GLU A 189 -18.27 -9.67 -11.05
C GLU A 189 -19.25 -9.41 -12.19
N ARG A 190 -19.72 -8.16 -12.34
CA ARG A 190 -20.62 -7.76 -13.44
C ARG A 190 -20.02 -8.06 -14.83
N GLU A 191 -18.72 -7.84 -14.98
CA GLU A 191 -17.99 -8.08 -16.23
C GLU A 191 -17.53 -9.55 -16.41
N ASN A 192 -17.85 -10.45 -15.45
CA ASN A 192 -17.37 -11.85 -15.42
C ASN A 192 -15.84 -11.99 -15.48
N ARG A 193 -15.10 -11.06 -14.84
CA ARG A 193 -13.62 -10.97 -14.89
C ARG A 193 -12.95 -11.25 -13.55
N THR A 194 -13.68 -11.64 -12.52
CA THR A 194 -13.16 -11.90 -11.15
C THR A 194 -12.03 -12.95 -11.16
N ASN A 195 -12.21 -14.05 -11.89
CA ASN A 195 -11.20 -15.11 -11.98
C ASN A 195 -9.92 -14.60 -12.67
N LEU A 196 -10.06 -13.84 -13.75
CA LEU A 196 -8.92 -13.25 -14.47
C LEU A 196 -8.13 -12.30 -13.55
N ALA A 197 -8.83 -11.44 -12.83
CA ALA A 197 -8.19 -10.53 -11.88
C ALA A 197 -7.45 -11.29 -10.77
N ARG A 198 -8.05 -12.36 -10.23
CA ARG A 198 -7.44 -13.20 -9.20
C ARG A 198 -6.12 -13.81 -9.66
N GLU A 199 -6.03 -14.34 -10.87
CA GLU A 199 -4.78 -14.91 -11.39
C GLU A 199 -3.71 -13.82 -11.62
N CYS A 200 -4.10 -12.61 -12.01
CA CYS A 200 -3.18 -11.48 -12.06
C CYS A 200 -2.67 -11.10 -10.66
N PHE A 201 -3.52 -11.14 -9.64
CA PHE A 201 -3.09 -10.90 -8.25
C PHE A 201 -2.15 -11.99 -7.74
N ASN A 202 -2.41 -13.26 -8.06
CA ASN A 202 -1.55 -14.38 -7.69
C ASN A 202 -0.16 -14.27 -8.31
N PHE A 203 -0.06 -13.76 -9.54
CA PHE A 203 1.22 -13.59 -10.24
C PHE A 203 1.95 -12.30 -9.83
N LEU A 204 1.26 -11.28 -9.33
CA LEU A 204 1.84 -9.97 -9.03
C LEU A 204 3.09 -10.01 -8.14
N PRO A 205 3.14 -10.81 -7.04
CA PRO A 205 4.34 -10.92 -6.23
C PRO A 205 5.56 -11.44 -7.02
N PHE A 206 5.36 -12.41 -7.90
CA PHE A 206 6.43 -12.93 -8.75
C PHE A 206 6.84 -11.93 -9.83
N ARG A 207 5.89 -11.16 -10.39
CA ARG A 207 6.20 -10.05 -11.30
C ARG A 207 7.12 -9.03 -10.63
N ALA A 208 6.86 -8.67 -9.38
CA ALA A 208 7.70 -7.76 -8.62
C ALA A 208 9.12 -8.33 -8.39
N VAL A 209 9.24 -9.64 -8.13
CA VAL A 209 10.56 -10.30 -8.03
C VAL A 209 11.29 -10.29 -9.37
N LEU A 210 10.59 -10.51 -10.48
CA LEU A 210 11.18 -10.43 -11.82
C LEU A 210 11.79 -9.05 -12.07
N ASP A 211 11.12 -7.97 -11.68
CA ASP A 211 11.65 -6.61 -11.82
C ASP A 211 13.00 -6.45 -11.09
N ILE A 212 13.07 -6.92 -9.83
CA ILE A 212 14.31 -6.85 -9.03
C ILE A 212 15.43 -7.74 -9.61
N LYS A 213 15.06 -8.83 -10.30
CA LYS A 213 16.01 -9.80 -10.88
C LYS A 213 16.48 -9.45 -12.29
N GLY A 214 16.06 -8.30 -12.85
CA GLY A 214 16.55 -7.79 -14.13
C GLY A 214 15.58 -7.95 -15.31
N TRP A 215 14.32 -8.37 -15.07
CA TRP A 215 13.26 -8.40 -16.08
C TRP A 215 12.33 -7.20 -16.01
N ASP A 216 12.81 -6.07 -15.46
CA ASP A 216 12.02 -4.83 -15.47
C ASP A 216 11.81 -4.35 -16.91
N GLY A 217 10.55 -3.99 -17.23
CA GLY A 217 10.16 -3.56 -18.57
C GLY A 217 10.10 -4.67 -19.63
N ILE A 218 10.48 -5.91 -19.30
CA ILE A 218 10.43 -7.05 -20.22
C ILE A 218 9.11 -7.80 -20.00
N ASP A 219 8.37 -8.02 -21.09
CA ASP A 219 7.28 -8.99 -21.10
C ASP A 219 7.83 -10.39 -21.34
N ILE A 220 7.87 -11.21 -20.27
CA ILE A 220 8.41 -12.59 -20.37
C ILE A 220 7.53 -13.52 -21.21
N PHE A 221 6.36 -13.08 -21.63
CA PHE A 221 5.43 -13.82 -22.50
C PHE A 221 5.49 -13.34 -23.95
N GLU A 222 6.25 -12.27 -24.25
CA GLU A 222 6.45 -11.76 -25.59
C GLU A 222 7.39 -12.69 -26.40
N HIS A 223 7.05 -12.88 -27.69
CA HIS A 223 7.85 -13.65 -28.66
C HIS A 223 8.73 -12.73 -29.51
#